data_96c0c8a82c73d773a3da86a2eccdd8aa
#
_entry.id   96c0c8a82c73d773a3da86a2eccdd8aa
#
_cell.length_a   1.000
_cell.length_b   1.000
_cell.length_c   1.000
_cell.angle_alpha   90.00
_cell.angle_beta   90.00
_cell.angle_gamma   90.00
#
_symmetry.space_group_name_H-M   'P 1'
#
loop_
_entity.id
_entity.type
_entity.pdbx_description
1 polymer ?
#
loop_
_entity_poly.entity_id
_entity_poly.type
_entity_poly.pdbx_seq_one_letter_code
_entity_poly.pdbx_strand_id
1 'polypeptide(L)'
;MSIKSIESQERNMRRLAELLGHDLSYIGGERESGPNGEKKVFLNLGKTFLRALAKDLGLHDAKVTSNPGGIAVSGECSLYGMWENGGICVCISQPCLAGVDTVLYRSIRHVRDYKGGHNQFVSRSELASMSYEQFLNRLLTVRRDAAYERAA
;
A
#
# COMPACT_ATOMS: atom_id res chain seq x y z
N MET A 1 3.22 -13.01 -14.28
CA MET A 1 4.29 -12.50 -13.40
C MET A 1 5.55 -13.30 -13.59
N SER A 2 6.67 -12.64 -13.83
CA SER A 2 7.96 -13.30 -13.92
C SER A 2 8.56 -13.53 -12.53
N ILE A 3 9.49 -14.47 -12.43
CA ILE A 3 10.25 -14.71 -11.19
C ILE A 3 10.99 -13.43 -10.78
N LYS A 4 11.57 -12.72 -11.74
CA LYS A 4 12.27 -11.46 -11.50
C LYS A 4 11.36 -10.39 -10.89
N SER A 5 10.14 -10.27 -11.40
CA SER A 5 9.20 -9.27 -10.86
C SER A 5 8.70 -9.65 -9.46
N ILE A 6 8.52 -10.92 -9.18
CA ILE A 6 8.18 -11.40 -7.84
C ILE A 6 9.31 -11.06 -6.86
N GLU A 7 10.55 -11.39 -7.21
CA GLU A 7 11.72 -11.10 -6.37
C GLU A 7 11.89 -9.60 -6.12
N SER A 8 11.67 -8.79 -7.15
CA SER A 8 11.73 -7.34 -7.05
C SER A 8 10.69 -6.81 -6.07
N GLN A 9 9.45 -7.30 -6.17
CA GLN A 9 8.38 -6.89 -5.28
C GLN A 9 8.64 -7.35 -3.83
N GLU A 10 9.22 -8.53 -3.64
CA GLU A 10 9.59 -8.99 -2.30
C GLU A 10 10.69 -8.11 -1.69
N ARG A 11 11.68 -7.72 -2.46
CA ARG A 11 12.68 -6.76 -2.01
C ARG A 11 12.04 -5.43 -1.61
N ASN A 12 11.09 -4.96 -2.41
CA ASN A 12 10.36 -3.73 -2.13
C ASN A 12 9.54 -3.84 -0.84
N MET A 13 8.88 -4.98 -0.62
CA MET A 13 8.15 -5.24 0.62
C MET A 13 9.08 -5.18 1.84
N ARG A 14 10.24 -5.82 1.77
CA ARG A 14 11.24 -5.82 2.85
C ARG A 14 11.76 -4.42 3.12
N ARG A 15 12.05 -3.69 2.05
CA ARG A 15 12.55 -2.31 2.17
C ARG A 15 11.49 -1.37 2.74
N LEU A 16 10.24 -1.51 2.32
CA LEU A 16 9.12 -0.75 2.88
C LEU A 16 8.97 -1.05 4.38
N ALA A 17 9.01 -2.33 4.76
CA ALA A 17 8.91 -2.72 6.17
C ALA A 17 10.04 -2.13 7.00
N GLU A 18 11.24 -2.10 6.47
CA GLU A 18 12.40 -1.48 7.13
C GLU A 18 12.22 0.02 7.31
N LEU A 19 11.83 0.72 6.25
CA LEU A 19 11.61 2.17 6.32
C LEU A 19 10.50 2.51 7.31
N LEU A 20 9.43 1.75 7.30
CA LEU A 20 8.29 1.96 8.21
C LEU A 20 8.62 1.63 9.67
N GLY A 21 9.74 0.97 9.91
CA GLY A 21 10.28 0.77 11.26
C GLY A 21 11.06 1.97 11.79
N HIS A 22 11.41 2.90 10.91
CA HIS A 22 12.09 4.14 11.28
C HIS A 22 11.08 5.25 11.54
N ASP A 23 11.49 6.31 12.22
CA ASP A 23 10.64 7.48 12.39
C ASP A 23 10.60 8.27 11.08
N LEU A 24 9.51 8.16 10.35
CA LEU A 24 9.29 8.88 9.10
C LEU A 24 8.54 10.21 9.33
N SER A 25 8.04 10.42 10.53
CA SER A 25 7.46 11.70 10.89
C SER A 25 8.56 12.71 11.12
N TYR A 26 8.43 13.88 10.53
CA TYR A 26 9.48 14.89 10.62
C TYR A 26 9.26 15.88 11.75
N ILE A 27 10.28 16.03 12.57
CA ILE A 27 10.33 17.08 13.59
C ILE A 27 11.69 17.80 13.46
N GLY A 28 11.93 18.47 12.33
CA GLY A 28 13.06 19.38 12.15
C GLY A 28 14.44 18.72 12.07
N GLY A 29 14.84 18.18 10.95
CA GLY A 29 16.19 17.68 10.72
C GLY A 29 16.47 17.51 9.22
N GLU A 30 17.72 17.32 8.88
CA GLU A 30 18.15 17.18 7.50
C GLU A 30 17.69 15.91 6.81
N ARG A 31 17.31 14.89 7.61
CA ARG A 31 16.89 13.56 7.11
C ARG A 31 15.78 13.60 6.09
N GLU A 32 14.98 14.64 6.12
CA GLU A 32 13.77 14.69 5.33
C GLU A 32 13.71 15.78 4.29
N SER A 33 14.52 16.79 4.44
CA SER A 33 14.61 17.90 3.48
C SER A 33 15.56 17.61 2.32
N GLY A 34 16.39 16.59 2.43
CA GLY A 34 17.33 16.20 1.39
C GLY A 34 16.73 15.28 0.33
N PRO A 35 17.36 15.14 -0.84
CA PRO A 35 16.89 14.26 -1.91
C PRO A 35 16.89 12.77 -1.52
N ASN A 36 17.64 12.41 -0.48
CA ASN A 36 17.75 11.05 0.03
C ASN A 36 17.04 10.86 1.37
N GLY A 37 16.19 11.80 1.77
CA GLY A 37 15.44 11.68 3.02
C GLY A 37 14.57 10.43 3.04
N GLU A 38 14.53 9.76 4.20
CA GLU A 38 13.83 8.47 4.33
C GLU A 38 12.33 8.56 3.99
N LYS A 39 11.68 9.65 4.39
CA LYS A 39 10.27 9.89 4.03
C LYS A 39 10.09 9.97 2.52
N LYS A 40 10.96 10.66 1.82
CA LYS A 40 10.92 10.79 0.37
C LYS A 40 11.19 9.45 -0.31
N VAL A 41 12.15 8.69 0.19
CA VAL A 41 12.45 7.34 -0.29
C VAL A 41 11.24 6.44 -0.10
N PHE A 42 10.61 6.49 1.06
CA PHE A 42 9.40 5.74 1.34
C PHE A 42 8.27 6.06 0.35
N LEU A 43 7.99 7.34 0.14
CA LEU A 43 6.90 7.75 -0.76
C LEU A 43 7.16 7.32 -2.20
N ASN A 44 8.39 7.43 -2.68
CA ASN A 44 8.76 7.00 -4.03
C ASN A 44 8.73 5.48 -4.19
N LEU A 45 9.27 4.76 -3.21
CA LEU A 45 9.26 3.30 -3.23
C LEU A 45 7.84 2.76 -3.12
N GLY A 46 7.02 3.36 -2.27
CA GLY A 46 5.62 2.98 -2.13
C GLY A 46 4.85 3.11 -3.42
N LYS A 47 5.05 4.21 -4.16
CA LYS A 47 4.41 4.36 -5.48
C LYS A 47 4.91 3.32 -6.48
N THR A 48 6.20 3.06 -6.52
CA THR A 48 6.78 2.04 -7.41
C THR A 48 6.19 0.66 -7.11
N PHE A 49 6.14 0.30 -5.83
CA PHE A 49 5.55 -0.95 -5.38
C PHE A 49 4.07 -1.05 -5.77
N LEU A 50 3.31 0.00 -5.52
CA LEU A 50 1.86 0.00 -5.79
C LEU A 50 1.53 -0.02 -7.28
N ARG A 51 2.36 0.60 -8.14
CA ARG A 51 2.16 0.53 -9.59
C ARG A 51 2.34 -0.89 -10.12
N ALA A 52 3.38 -1.58 -9.68
CA ALA A 52 3.59 -2.98 -10.05
C ALA A 52 2.48 -3.86 -9.46
N LEU A 53 2.09 -3.61 -8.23
CA LEU A 53 0.98 -4.31 -7.58
C LEU A 53 -0.32 -4.19 -8.37
N ALA A 54 -0.66 -2.98 -8.81
CA ALA A 54 -1.86 -2.73 -9.60
C ALA A 54 -1.89 -3.59 -10.87
N LYS A 55 -0.75 -3.68 -11.54
CA LYS A 55 -0.60 -4.51 -12.73
C LYS A 55 -0.78 -6.00 -12.41
N ASP A 56 -0.14 -6.47 -11.34
CA ASP A 56 -0.20 -7.87 -10.94
C ASP A 56 -1.58 -8.28 -10.42
N LEU A 57 -2.34 -7.35 -9.85
CA LEU A 57 -3.72 -7.55 -9.46
C LEU A 57 -4.70 -7.51 -10.64
N GLY A 58 -4.23 -7.12 -11.83
CA GLY A 58 -5.09 -7.01 -13.01
C GLY A 58 -6.09 -5.86 -12.95
N LEU A 59 -5.74 -4.78 -12.27
CA LEU A 59 -6.62 -3.63 -12.13
C LEU A 59 -6.63 -2.77 -13.40
N HIS A 60 -7.78 -2.25 -13.75
CA HIS A 60 -7.91 -1.17 -14.72
C HIS A 60 -8.29 0.12 -13.99
N ASP A 61 -8.12 1.25 -14.66
CA ASP A 61 -8.34 2.58 -14.08
C ASP A 61 -7.56 2.78 -12.77
N ALA A 62 -6.38 2.16 -12.70
CA ALA A 62 -5.56 2.22 -11.51
C ALA A 62 -4.94 3.60 -11.35
N LYS A 63 -5.03 4.12 -10.14
CA LYS A 63 -4.45 5.41 -9.78
C LYS A 63 -3.57 5.23 -8.55
N VAL A 64 -2.31 5.59 -8.68
CA VAL A 64 -1.33 5.54 -7.59
C VAL A 64 -0.91 6.96 -7.27
N THR A 65 -1.06 7.34 -6.02
CA THR A 65 -0.72 8.68 -5.54
C THR A 65 0.09 8.59 -4.27
N SER A 66 0.80 9.65 -3.95
CA SER A 66 1.41 9.82 -2.63
C SER A 66 1.03 11.18 -2.08
N ASN A 67 0.87 11.23 -0.77
CA ASN A 67 0.60 12.45 -0.05
C ASN A 67 1.59 12.54 1.12
N PRO A 68 2.50 13.51 1.12
CA PRO A 68 3.46 13.64 2.21
C PRO A 68 2.81 14.04 3.54
N GLY A 69 1.59 14.52 3.51
CA GLY A 69 0.93 15.03 4.72
C GLY A 69 1.66 16.21 5.31
N GLY A 70 1.48 16.43 6.59
CA GLY A 70 2.15 17.48 7.32
C GLY A 70 3.52 17.07 7.85
N ILE A 71 4.10 17.93 8.67
CA ILE A 71 5.46 17.76 9.20
C ILE A 71 5.57 16.56 10.15
N ALA A 72 4.56 16.24 10.90
CA ALA A 72 4.62 15.23 11.96
C ALA A 72 4.06 13.86 11.55
N VAL A 73 3.97 13.58 10.26
CA VAL A 73 3.44 12.30 9.76
C VAL A 73 4.32 11.72 8.68
N SER A 74 4.25 10.40 8.49
CA SER A 74 5.01 9.70 7.46
C SER A 74 4.56 10.06 6.04
N GLY A 75 3.34 10.55 5.88
CA GLY A 75 2.68 10.55 4.59
C GLY A 75 2.13 9.17 4.25
N GLU A 76 1.51 9.07 3.10
CA GLU A 76 0.92 7.81 2.63
C GLU A 76 1.07 7.64 1.12
N CYS A 77 1.11 6.38 0.69
CA CYS A 77 0.99 5.99 -0.70
C CYS A 77 -0.32 5.24 -0.87
N SER A 78 -1.06 5.54 -1.92
CA SER A 78 -2.39 4.97 -2.13
C SER A 78 -2.54 4.44 -3.55
N LEU A 79 -3.23 3.32 -3.66
CA LEU A 79 -3.65 2.71 -4.91
C LEU A 79 -5.17 2.59 -4.88
N TYR A 80 -5.81 3.05 -5.94
CA TYR A 80 -7.22 2.80 -6.23
C TYR A 80 -7.31 2.19 -7.61
N GLY A 81 -8.01 1.09 -7.75
CA GLY A 81 -8.17 0.46 -9.06
C GLY A 81 -9.40 -0.44 -9.08
N MET A 82 -9.83 -0.80 -10.29
CA MET A 82 -11.08 -1.51 -10.49
C MET A 82 -10.86 -2.84 -11.20
N TRP A 83 -11.63 -3.82 -10.79
CA TRP A 83 -11.93 -5.03 -11.56
C TRP A 83 -13.29 -4.84 -12.22
N GLU A 84 -13.81 -5.87 -12.87
CA GLU A 84 -15.12 -5.80 -13.51
C GLU A 84 -16.26 -5.50 -12.53
N ASN A 85 -16.22 -6.09 -11.35
CA ASN A 85 -17.32 -6.07 -10.37
C ASN A 85 -16.95 -5.37 -9.06
N GLY A 86 -16.20 -4.32 -9.13
CA GLY A 86 -15.75 -3.58 -7.96
C GLY A 86 -14.26 -3.41 -8.01
N GLY A 87 -13.66 -2.88 -6.96
CA GLY A 87 -12.24 -2.61 -6.94
C GLY A 87 -11.63 -2.72 -5.57
N ILE A 88 -10.44 -2.20 -5.46
CA ILE A 88 -9.64 -2.23 -4.24
C ILE A 88 -8.96 -0.88 -4.00
N CYS A 89 -8.91 -0.49 -2.75
CA CYS A 89 -8.06 0.58 -2.25
C CYS A 89 -6.95 -0.06 -1.39
N VAL A 90 -5.72 0.34 -1.63
CA VAL A 90 -4.56 -0.08 -0.82
C VAL A 90 -3.81 1.17 -0.39
N CYS A 91 -3.62 1.36 0.90
CA CYS A 91 -2.87 2.50 1.44
C CYS A 91 -1.73 2.00 2.31
N ILE A 92 -0.56 2.57 2.12
CA ILE A 92 0.63 2.27 2.91
C ILE A 92 1.02 3.52 3.67
N SER A 93 1.10 3.42 4.99
CA SER A 93 1.49 4.53 5.85
C SER A 93 2.05 3.99 7.16
N GLN A 94 2.75 4.85 7.90
CA GLN A 94 3.20 4.53 9.24
C GLN A 94 2.08 4.90 10.21
N PRO A 95 1.57 3.94 10.99
CA PRO A 95 0.49 4.25 11.95
C PRO A 95 1.00 5.14 13.08
N CYS A 96 0.10 5.95 13.63
CA CYS A 96 0.41 6.83 14.76
C CYS A 96 0.75 6.07 16.04
N LEU A 97 0.24 4.85 16.17
CA LEU A 97 0.53 3.96 17.28
C LEU A 97 1.30 2.75 16.76
N ALA A 98 2.30 2.34 17.51
CA ALA A 98 3.22 1.30 17.09
C ALA A 98 2.53 0.06 16.49
N GLY A 99 2.68 -0.12 15.23
CA GLY A 99 2.97 -1.41 14.72
C GLY A 99 1.94 -2.20 13.95
N VAL A 100 0.64 -2.01 13.99
CA VAL A 100 -0.23 -3.07 13.46
C VAL A 100 -0.76 -2.78 12.06
N ASP A 101 -1.03 -1.55 11.72
CA ASP A 101 -1.86 -1.18 10.57
C ASP A 101 -1.06 -0.50 9.45
N THR A 102 -0.01 -1.16 9.00
CA THR A 102 0.93 -0.58 8.03
C THR A 102 0.33 -0.49 6.63
N VAL A 103 -0.33 -1.56 6.18
CA VAL A 103 -1.02 -1.58 4.89
C VAL A 103 -2.49 -1.77 5.17
N LEU A 104 -3.29 -0.77 4.81
CA LEU A 104 -4.74 -0.86 4.84
C LEU A 104 -5.24 -1.24 3.46
N TYR A 105 -6.16 -2.19 3.36
CA TYR A 105 -6.81 -2.51 2.10
C TYR A 105 -8.29 -2.79 2.34
N ARG A 106 -9.10 -2.45 1.35
CA ARG A 106 -10.56 -2.65 1.41
C ARG A 106 -11.14 -2.68 0.01
N SER A 107 -12.32 -3.28 -0.12
CA SER A 107 -13.08 -3.22 -1.36
C SER A 107 -13.63 -1.81 -1.57
N ILE A 108 -13.78 -1.44 -2.83
CA ILE A 108 -14.40 -0.17 -3.24
C ILE A 108 -15.39 -0.44 -4.37
N ARG A 109 -16.42 0.39 -4.46
CA ARG A 109 -17.44 0.32 -5.51
C ARG A 109 -17.03 1.16 -6.73
N HIS A 110 -16.27 2.21 -6.49
CA HIS A 110 -15.72 3.09 -7.52
C HIS A 110 -14.48 3.79 -6.97
N VAL A 111 -13.71 4.45 -7.84
CA VAL A 111 -12.38 5.00 -7.50
C VAL A 111 -12.41 6.05 -6.38
N ARG A 112 -13.55 6.71 -6.17
CA ARG A 112 -13.69 7.71 -5.11
C ARG A 112 -14.54 7.22 -3.93
N ASP A 113 -14.62 5.93 -3.75
CA ASP A 113 -15.39 5.36 -2.66
C ASP A 113 -14.60 5.40 -1.36
N TYR A 114 -14.91 6.34 -0.51
CA TYR A 114 -14.25 6.50 0.79
C TYR A 114 -14.97 5.77 1.93
N LYS A 115 -16.09 5.10 1.63
CA LYS A 115 -16.93 4.48 2.65
C LYS A 115 -17.20 2.99 2.42
N GLY A 116 -16.80 2.44 1.30
CA GLY A 116 -17.07 1.04 0.97
C GLY A 116 -16.14 0.05 1.62
N GLY A 117 -16.64 -1.15 1.86
CA GLY A 117 -15.87 -2.27 2.33
C GLY A 117 -15.44 -2.19 3.79
N HIS A 118 -14.83 -3.27 4.25
CA HIS A 118 -14.25 -3.34 5.58
C HIS A 118 -12.75 -3.14 5.48
N ASN A 119 -12.18 -2.31 6.36
CA ASN A 119 -10.74 -2.13 6.44
C ASN A 119 -10.09 -3.42 6.92
N GLN A 120 -9.13 -3.90 6.14
CA GLN A 120 -8.28 -5.02 6.48
C GLN A 120 -6.84 -4.55 6.47
N PHE A 121 -5.96 -5.26 7.15
CA PHE A 121 -4.62 -4.75 7.39
C PHE A 121 -3.56 -5.83 7.17
N VAL A 122 -2.40 -5.40 6.68
CA VAL A 122 -1.15 -6.16 6.71
C VAL A 122 -0.23 -5.40 7.67
N SER A 123 0.28 -6.09 8.67
CA SER A 123 1.20 -5.50 9.63
C SER A 123 2.59 -5.31 9.04
N ARG A 124 3.41 -4.50 9.70
CA ARG A 124 4.80 -4.32 9.30
C ARG A 124 5.58 -5.64 9.36
N SER A 125 5.36 -6.45 10.38
CA SER A 125 6.03 -7.74 10.50
C SER A 125 5.62 -8.72 9.41
N GLU A 126 4.36 -8.72 9.02
CA GLU A 126 3.88 -9.51 7.88
C GLU A 126 4.52 -9.02 6.58
N LEU A 127 4.56 -7.70 6.36
CA LEU A 127 5.21 -7.11 5.19
C LEU A 127 6.70 -7.46 5.12
N ALA A 128 7.34 -7.63 6.28
CA ALA A 128 8.74 -8.01 6.38
C ALA A 128 9.00 -9.49 6.10
N SER A 129 8.00 -10.36 6.21
CA SER A 129 8.20 -11.81 6.21
C SER A 129 7.40 -12.58 5.19
N MET A 130 6.21 -12.11 4.79
CA MET A 130 5.38 -12.87 3.86
C MET A 130 5.91 -12.79 2.43
N SER A 131 5.60 -13.80 1.63
CA SER A 131 5.94 -13.78 0.21
C SER A 131 5.02 -12.81 -0.54
N TYR A 132 5.48 -12.36 -1.71
CA TYR A 132 4.66 -11.51 -2.55
C TYR A 132 3.38 -12.23 -3.02
N GLU A 133 3.48 -13.54 -3.30
CA GLU A 133 2.32 -14.34 -3.66
C GLU A 133 1.29 -14.39 -2.54
N GLN A 134 1.73 -14.57 -1.31
CA GLN A 134 0.84 -14.53 -0.13
C GLN A 134 0.18 -13.16 0.00
N PHE A 135 0.93 -12.10 -0.23
CA PHE A 135 0.42 -10.74 -0.21
C PHE A 135 -0.66 -10.53 -1.27
N LEU A 136 -0.38 -10.94 -2.52
CA LEU A 136 -1.35 -10.86 -3.61
C LEU A 136 -2.62 -11.65 -3.30
N ASN A 137 -2.47 -12.89 -2.84
CA ASN A 137 -3.62 -13.75 -2.52
C ASN A 137 -4.48 -13.13 -1.42
N ARG A 138 -3.86 -12.51 -0.45
CA ARG A 138 -4.57 -11.83 0.62
C ARG A 138 -5.38 -10.64 0.10
N LEU A 139 -4.81 -9.84 -0.78
CA LEU A 139 -5.52 -8.74 -1.42
C LEU A 139 -6.64 -9.22 -2.35
N LEU A 140 -6.43 -10.33 -3.04
CA LEU A 140 -7.41 -10.88 -3.98
C LEU A 140 -8.68 -11.41 -3.29
N THR A 141 -8.64 -11.65 -1.97
CA THR A 141 -9.87 -11.98 -1.23
C THR A 141 -10.89 -10.85 -1.29
N VAL A 142 -10.43 -9.61 -1.37
CA VAL A 142 -11.26 -8.42 -1.49
C VAL A 142 -12.08 -8.44 -2.79
N ARG A 143 -11.55 -9.02 -3.87
CA ARG A 143 -12.24 -9.15 -5.15
C ARG A 143 -13.52 -9.96 -5.01
N ARG A 144 -13.49 -11.03 -4.22
CA ARG A 144 -14.64 -11.87 -3.94
C ARG A 144 -15.68 -11.12 -3.13
N ASP A 145 -15.23 -10.40 -2.10
CA ASP A 145 -16.10 -9.62 -1.22
C ASP A 145 -16.76 -8.47 -1.99
N ALA A 146 -16.03 -7.78 -2.84
CA ALA A 146 -16.56 -6.70 -3.68
C ALA A 146 -17.65 -7.22 -4.61
N ALA A 147 -17.45 -8.36 -5.24
CA ALA A 147 -18.46 -8.99 -6.11
C ALA A 147 -19.72 -9.38 -5.34
N TYR A 148 -19.56 -9.89 -4.13
CA TYR A 148 -20.68 -10.25 -3.25
C TYR A 148 -21.47 -9.03 -2.84
N GLU A 149 -20.81 -7.97 -2.42
CA GLU A 149 -21.45 -6.71 -2.03
C GLU A 149 -22.27 -6.09 -3.16
N ARG A 150 -21.80 -6.19 -4.40
CA ARG A 150 -22.52 -5.70 -5.57
C ARG A 150 -23.72 -6.55 -5.95
N ALA A 151 -23.66 -7.84 -5.71
CA ALA A 151 -24.77 -8.76 -6.00
C ALA A 151 -25.89 -8.66 -4.97
N ALA A 152 -25.59 -8.23 -3.77
CA ALA A 152 -26.56 -8.03 -2.70
C ALA A 152 -27.24 -6.68 -2.85
#